data_b44a4a182284c1adbe4cc4a820ff0422
#
_entry.id   b44a4a182284c1adbe4cc4a820ff0422
#
_cell.length_a   1.000
_cell.length_b   1.000
_cell.length_c   1.000
_cell.angle_alpha   90.00
_cell.angle_beta   90.00
_cell.angle_gamma   90.00
#
_symmetry.space_group_name_H-M   'P 1'
#
loop_
_entity.id
_entity.type
_entity.pdbx_description
1 polymer ?
#
loop_
_entity_poly.entity_id
_entity_poly.type
_entity_poly.pdbx_seq_one_letter_code
_entity_poly.pdbx_strand_id
1 'polypeptide(L)'
;LALTESSWTLPAHHPQAGEIHPWPWTLNVAGKGYRYPTRQAAWQALQAFLQTTSPKRIDVGIAQVNLGWNGHHFRSDWEAFDPYTNLHVAARILKRCYDTSPGSWLRAAGCYHHPAGGQPATRYKGIVRRQLATLTGGTQPVSAHLPVAIAERPVSFVWIEPENKTNAK
;
A
#
# COMPACT_ATOMS: atom_id res chain seq x y z
N LEU A 1 -2.44 2.46 -5.67
CA LEU A 1 -1.44 1.42 -5.40
C LEU A 1 -1.76 0.68 -4.10
N ALA A 2 -1.73 1.31 -2.93
CA ALA A 2 -1.97 0.65 -1.64
C ALA A 2 -3.27 -0.17 -1.60
N LEU A 3 -4.39 0.35 -2.08
CA LEU A 3 -5.65 -0.39 -2.23
C LEU A 3 -5.52 -1.64 -3.09
N THR A 4 -4.62 -1.66 -4.07
CA THR A 4 -4.38 -2.83 -4.92
C THR A 4 -3.50 -3.87 -4.21
N GLU A 5 -2.57 -3.40 -3.37
CA GLU A 5 -1.54 -4.24 -2.76
C GLU A 5 -2.00 -4.91 -1.46
N SER A 6 -2.72 -4.18 -0.61
CA SER A 6 -2.99 -4.63 0.77
C SER A 6 -4.44 -4.46 1.22
N SER A 7 -5.39 -4.32 0.29
CA SER A 7 -6.80 -4.13 0.69
C SER A 7 -7.31 -5.26 1.59
N TRP A 8 -8.06 -4.86 2.61
CA TRP A 8 -8.73 -5.73 3.54
C TRP A 8 -10.10 -5.18 3.90
N THR A 9 -11.11 -6.05 3.92
CA THR A 9 -12.43 -5.70 4.45
C THR A 9 -12.35 -5.75 5.98
N LEU A 10 -12.63 -4.63 6.61
CA LEU A 10 -12.53 -4.51 8.06
C LEU A 10 -13.57 -5.41 8.75
N PRO A 11 -13.16 -6.16 9.79
CA PRO A 11 -14.03 -7.14 10.45
C PRO A 11 -15.18 -6.48 11.23
N ALA A 12 -16.22 -7.26 11.54
CA ALA A 12 -17.48 -6.77 12.13
C ALA A 12 -17.34 -5.99 13.46
N HIS A 13 -16.27 -6.23 14.20
CA HIS A 13 -15.99 -5.52 15.46
C HIS A 13 -15.23 -4.17 15.27
N HIS A 14 -14.84 -3.84 14.03
CA HIS A 14 -14.19 -2.58 13.73
C HIS A 14 -15.23 -1.47 13.54
N PRO A 15 -14.97 -0.21 13.99
CA PRO A 15 -15.91 0.91 13.80
C PRO A 15 -16.36 1.15 12.37
N GLN A 16 -15.51 0.80 11.40
CA GLN A 16 -15.76 0.91 9.95
C GLN A 16 -15.95 -0.48 9.32
N ALA A 17 -16.63 -1.38 10.02
CA ALA A 17 -16.87 -2.75 9.56
C ALA A 17 -17.46 -2.79 8.15
N GLY A 18 -16.94 -3.67 7.32
CA GLY A 18 -17.37 -3.83 5.92
C GLY A 18 -16.70 -2.88 4.93
N GLU A 19 -16.03 -1.83 5.37
CA GLU A 19 -15.24 -0.97 4.48
C GLU A 19 -13.94 -1.65 4.04
N ILE A 20 -13.49 -1.33 2.84
CA ILE A 20 -12.24 -1.87 2.28
C ILE A 20 -11.16 -0.80 2.40
N HIS A 21 -10.14 -1.09 3.20
CA HIS A 21 -9.00 -0.22 3.39
C HIS A 21 -7.67 -0.91 3.05
N PRO A 22 -6.62 -0.16 2.67
CA PRO A 22 -5.26 -0.67 2.68
C PRO A 22 -4.85 -1.04 4.10
N TRP A 23 -4.28 -2.23 4.31
CA TRP A 23 -3.93 -2.70 5.64
C TRP A 23 -2.41 -2.74 5.84
N PRO A 24 -1.85 -1.93 6.76
CA PRO A 24 -0.40 -1.76 6.87
C PRO A 24 0.32 -3.01 7.40
N TRP A 25 -0.34 -3.85 8.17
CA TRP A 25 0.28 -5.04 8.78
C TRP A 25 -0.01 -6.28 7.94
N THR A 26 0.33 -6.17 6.65
CA THR A 26 0.15 -7.20 5.63
C THR A 26 1.50 -7.77 5.22
N LEU A 27 1.57 -9.08 5.09
CA LEU A 27 2.66 -9.83 4.47
C LEU A 27 2.15 -10.60 3.27
N ASN A 28 2.94 -10.70 2.23
CA ASN A 28 2.83 -11.74 1.21
C ASN A 28 4.08 -12.59 1.27
N VAL A 29 3.90 -13.87 1.52
CA VAL A 29 5.01 -14.83 1.62
C VAL A 29 4.81 -15.90 0.57
N ALA A 30 5.68 -15.93 -0.42
CA ALA A 30 5.65 -16.89 -1.51
C ALA A 30 4.29 -16.94 -2.26
N GLY A 31 3.62 -15.78 -2.40
CA GLY A 31 2.33 -15.65 -3.07
C GLY A 31 1.11 -15.82 -2.15
N LYS A 32 1.32 -16.12 -0.86
CA LYS A 32 0.23 -16.22 0.11
C LYS A 32 0.16 -14.97 0.99
N GLY A 33 -1.00 -14.30 0.99
CA GLY A 33 -1.24 -13.09 1.77
C GLY A 33 -1.63 -13.39 3.23
N TYR A 34 -1.07 -12.62 4.15
CA TYR A 34 -1.36 -12.68 5.59
C TYR A 34 -1.64 -11.27 6.10
N ARG A 35 -2.62 -11.12 7.00
CA ARG A 35 -2.98 -9.85 7.63
C ARG A 35 -3.02 -10.02 9.12
N TYR A 36 -2.40 -9.10 9.83
CA TYR A 36 -2.24 -9.18 11.28
C TYR A 36 -2.97 -8.01 11.95
N PRO A 37 -3.46 -8.19 13.19
CA PRO A 37 -4.18 -7.14 13.89
C PRO A 37 -3.29 -6.00 14.38
N THR A 38 -1.97 -6.26 14.53
CA THR A 38 -1.02 -5.27 15.04
C THR A 38 0.31 -5.33 14.27
N ARG A 39 1.05 -4.22 14.31
CA ARG A 39 2.41 -4.15 13.76
C ARG A 39 3.34 -5.19 14.41
N GLN A 40 3.21 -5.37 15.72
CA GLN A 40 4.03 -6.33 16.47
C GLN A 40 3.77 -7.77 16.00
N ALA A 41 2.51 -8.16 15.83
CA ALA A 41 2.15 -9.49 15.35
C ALA A 41 2.68 -9.73 13.92
N ALA A 42 2.58 -8.74 13.04
CA ALA A 42 3.11 -8.83 11.69
C ALA A 42 4.64 -8.96 11.68
N TRP A 43 5.32 -8.18 12.51
CA TRP A 43 6.79 -8.24 12.63
C TRP A 43 7.26 -9.58 13.19
N GLN A 44 6.64 -10.11 14.24
CA GLN A 44 6.96 -11.43 14.79
C GLN A 44 6.77 -12.54 13.74
N ALA A 45 5.68 -12.49 12.99
CA ALA A 45 5.45 -13.44 11.91
C ALA A 45 6.51 -13.31 10.80
N LEU A 46 6.90 -12.09 10.45
CA LEU A 46 7.99 -11.86 9.49
C LEU A 46 9.30 -12.52 9.95
N GLN A 47 9.69 -12.34 11.23
CA GLN A 47 10.90 -12.95 11.76
C GLN A 47 10.86 -14.48 11.64
N ALA A 48 9.69 -15.10 11.88
CA ALA A 48 9.52 -16.54 11.69
C ALA A 48 9.63 -16.96 10.21
N PHE A 49 9.02 -16.21 9.29
CA PHE A 49 9.11 -16.51 7.86
C PHE A 49 10.52 -16.35 7.30
N LEU A 50 11.28 -15.39 7.79
CA LEU A 50 12.68 -15.18 7.37
C LEU A 50 13.61 -16.35 7.73
N GLN A 51 13.24 -17.23 8.67
CA GLN A 51 14.00 -18.44 8.99
C GLN A 51 13.90 -19.52 7.88
N THR A 52 12.81 -19.50 7.10
CA THR A 52 12.49 -20.58 6.14
C THR A 52 12.26 -20.09 4.71
N THR A 53 12.10 -18.79 4.52
CA THR A 53 11.73 -18.20 3.23
C THR A 53 12.69 -17.08 2.86
N SER A 54 13.19 -17.11 1.63
CA SER A 54 14.04 -16.05 1.10
C SER A 54 13.33 -14.69 1.12
N PRO A 55 14.00 -13.62 1.57
CA PRO A 55 13.45 -12.26 1.53
C PRO A 55 12.94 -11.82 0.15
N LYS A 56 13.48 -12.36 -0.93
CA LYS A 56 13.01 -12.10 -2.32
C LYS A 56 11.60 -12.61 -2.60
N ARG A 57 11.06 -13.45 -1.73
CA ARG A 57 9.71 -13.99 -1.81
C ARG A 57 8.79 -13.43 -0.73
N ILE A 58 9.19 -12.33 -0.09
CA ILE A 58 8.42 -11.69 0.98
C ILE A 58 8.19 -10.23 0.63
N ASP A 59 6.92 -9.84 0.58
CA ASP A 59 6.49 -8.45 0.43
C ASP A 59 5.84 -7.98 1.73
N VAL A 60 6.12 -6.74 2.15
CA VAL A 60 5.69 -6.21 3.45
C VAL A 60 4.97 -4.90 3.35
N GLY A 61 4.03 -4.71 4.26
CA GLY A 61 3.42 -3.43 4.56
C GLY A 61 2.29 -3.03 3.63
N ILE A 62 1.87 -1.77 3.76
CA ILE A 62 0.71 -1.21 3.08
C ILE A 62 0.85 -1.19 1.55
N ALA A 63 2.07 -1.05 1.04
CA ALA A 63 2.36 -1.03 -0.39
C ALA A 63 3.07 -2.30 -0.89
N GLN A 64 3.18 -3.34 -0.05
CA GLN A 64 3.78 -4.63 -0.38
C GLN A 64 5.17 -4.49 -1.03
N VAL A 65 6.07 -3.81 -0.31
CA VAL A 65 7.46 -3.63 -0.73
C VAL A 65 8.22 -4.94 -0.56
N ASN A 66 8.84 -5.44 -1.63
CA ASN A 66 9.63 -6.68 -1.57
C ASN A 66 10.91 -6.48 -0.77
N LEU A 67 11.12 -7.31 0.26
CA LEU A 67 12.25 -7.18 1.18
C LEU A 67 13.58 -7.53 0.53
N GLY A 68 13.62 -8.54 -0.33
CA GLY A 68 14.88 -8.99 -0.93
C GLY A 68 15.48 -8.00 -1.92
N TRP A 69 14.63 -7.22 -2.60
CA TRP A 69 15.08 -6.23 -3.60
C TRP A 69 15.14 -4.82 -3.04
N ASN A 70 14.29 -4.49 -2.07
CA ASN A 70 14.09 -3.12 -1.60
C ASN A 70 14.24 -2.98 -0.07
N GLY A 71 14.52 -4.05 0.68
CA GLY A 71 14.65 -4.04 2.13
C GLY A 71 15.71 -3.06 2.65
N HIS A 72 16.77 -2.82 1.85
CA HIS A 72 17.83 -1.86 2.17
C HIS A 72 17.36 -0.38 2.26
N HIS A 73 16.14 -0.09 1.84
CA HIS A 73 15.52 1.22 2.02
C HIS A 73 14.92 1.44 3.40
N PHE A 74 14.77 0.39 4.19
CA PHE A 74 14.33 0.42 5.58
C PHE A 74 15.52 0.27 6.52
N ARG A 75 15.49 0.95 7.66
CA ARG A 75 16.53 0.80 8.70
C ARG A 75 16.41 -0.53 9.44
N SER A 76 15.20 -1.11 9.44
CA SER A 76 14.90 -2.39 10.07
C SER A 76 13.62 -3.00 9.48
N ASP A 77 13.44 -4.32 9.69
CA ASP A 77 12.20 -5.01 9.34
C ASP A 77 10.98 -4.46 10.09
N TRP A 78 11.17 -3.91 11.29
CA TRP A 78 10.14 -3.23 12.04
C TRP A 78 9.66 -1.97 11.32
N GLU A 79 10.59 -1.16 10.80
CA GLU A 79 10.28 0.06 10.08
C GLU A 79 9.52 -0.21 8.78
N ALA A 80 9.73 -1.37 8.15
CA ALA A 80 9.02 -1.76 6.94
C ALA A 80 7.49 -1.86 7.12
N PHE A 81 7.00 -2.01 8.35
CA PHE A 81 5.57 -1.98 8.67
C PHE A 81 5.05 -0.60 9.05
N ASP A 82 5.91 0.42 9.17
CA ASP A 82 5.45 1.79 9.32
C ASP A 82 4.79 2.26 8.02
N PRO A 83 3.51 2.65 8.02
CA PRO A 83 2.79 2.92 6.79
C PRO A 83 3.35 4.13 6.03
N TYR A 84 3.85 5.15 6.72
CA TYR A 84 4.43 6.33 6.06
C TYR A 84 5.76 5.99 5.40
N THR A 85 6.63 5.32 6.13
CA THR A 85 7.93 4.88 5.61
C THR A 85 7.75 3.90 4.44
N ASN A 86 6.84 2.95 4.58
CA ASN A 86 6.55 1.98 3.52
C ASN A 86 6.01 2.64 2.25
N LEU A 87 5.05 3.57 2.38
CA LEU A 87 4.53 4.35 1.25
C LEU A 87 5.60 5.25 0.63
N HIS A 88 6.49 5.84 1.44
CA HIS A 88 7.59 6.67 0.92
C HIS A 88 8.57 5.84 0.09
N VAL A 89 8.96 4.66 0.59
CA VAL A 89 9.80 3.72 -0.16
C VAL A 89 9.11 3.28 -1.45
N ALA A 90 7.83 2.92 -1.38
CA ALA A 90 7.04 2.54 -2.56
C ALA A 90 6.96 3.67 -3.60
N ALA A 91 6.79 4.91 -3.17
CA ALA A 91 6.77 6.07 -4.06
C ALA A 91 8.12 6.27 -4.77
N ARG A 92 9.24 6.05 -4.08
CA ARG A 92 10.58 6.09 -4.69
C ARG A 92 10.77 4.99 -5.74
N ILE A 93 10.31 3.77 -5.45
CA ILE A 93 10.37 2.65 -6.41
C ILE A 93 9.49 2.97 -7.63
N LEU A 94 8.27 3.44 -7.41
CA LEU A 94 7.35 3.84 -8.48
C LEU A 94 7.93 4.96 -9.33
N LYS A 95 8.56 5.97 -8.71
CA LYS A 95 9.23 7.05 -9.43
C LYS A 95 10.39 6.53 -10.28
N ARG A 96 11.21 5.64 -9.75
CA ARG A 96 12.29 4.99 -10.54
C ARG A 96 11.72 4.27 -11.76
N CYS A 97 10.63 3.53 -11.60
CA CYS A 97 9.94 2.90 -12.73
C CYS A 97 9.44 3.92 -13.77
N TYR A 98 8.94 5.07 -13.31
CA TYR A 98 8.52 6.15 -14.21
C TYR A 98 9.71 6.77 -14.95
N ASP A 99 10.81 7.03 -14.25
CA ASP A 99 12.02 7.64 -14.84
C ASP A 99 12.66 6.73 -15.89
N THR A 100 12.56 5.40 -15.72
CA THR A 100 13.05 4.42 -16.69
C THR A 100 12.20 4.39 -17.99
N SER A 101 10.91 4.69 -17.90
CA SER A 101 9.97 4.72 -19.03
C SER A 101 8.94 5.83 -18.85
N PRO A 102 9.32 7.10 -19.11
CA PRO A 102 8.46 8.26 -18.86
C PRO A 102 7.17 8.25 -19.67
N GLY A 103 6.21 9.11 -19.25
CA GLY A 103 4.96 9.39 -19.98
C GLY A 103 3.73 8.62 -19.48
N SER A 104 3.88 7.65 -18.56
CA SER A 104 2.70 6.96 -17.99
C SER A 104 2.95 6.39 -16.62
N TRP A 105 2.28 6.95 -15.59
CA TRP A 105 2.24 6.39 -14.24
C TRP A 105 1.60 5.00 -14.19
N LEU A 106 0.71 4.68 -15.11
CA LEU A 106 0.14 3.34 -15.22
C LEU A 106 1.17 2.30 -15.69
N ARG A 107 2.09 2.68 -16.58
CA ARG A 107 3.24 1.83 -16.94
C ARG A 107 4.19 1.67 -15.75
N ALA A 108 4.47 2.76 -15.03
CA ALA A 108 5.26 2.71 -13.80
C ALA A 108 4.66 1.78 -12.75
N ALA A 109 3.34 1.77 -12.57
CA ALA A 109 2.65 0.83 -11.69
C ALA A 109 2.83 -0.64 -12.14
N GLY A 110 2.77 -0.90 -13.44
CA GLY A 110 3.07 -2.23 -13.99
C GLY A 110 4.51 -2.68 -13.70
N CYS A 111 5.48 -1.78 -13.86
CA CYS A 111 6.89 -2.02 -13.53
C CYS A 111 7.09 -2.22 -12.03
N TYR A 112 6.40 -1.45 -11.18
CA TYR A 112 6.44 -1.61 -9.72
C TYR A 112 6.09 -3.02 -9.30
N HIS A 113 4.99 -3.55 -9.85
CA HIS A 113 4.51 -4.90 -9.53
C HIS A 113 5.36 -6.01 -10.16
N HIS A 114 5.80 -5.81 -11.40
CA HIS A 114 6.58 -6.81 -12.13
C HIS A 114 7.57 -6.12 -13.09
N PRO A 115 8.81 -5.84 -12.64
CA PRO A 115 9.80 -5.10 -13.42
C PRO A 115 10.13 -5.72 -14.77
N ALA A 116 10.06 -7.05 -14.90
CA ALA A 116 10.28 -7.75 -16.18
C ALA A 116 9.14 -7.54 -17.20
N GLY A 117 8.05 -6.86 -16.82
CA GLY A 117 6.91 -6.62 -17.69
C GLY A 117 6.04 -7.85 -17.93
N GLY A 118 5.54 -8.02 -19.17
CA GLY A 118 4.73 -9.16 -19.56
C GLY A 118 3.30 -9.16 -19.03
N GLN A 119 2.66 -10.34 -19.04
CA GLN A 119 1.27 -10.51 -18.61
C GLN A 119 1.00 -10.07 -17.17
N PRO A 120 1.86 -10.38 -16.16
CA PRO A 120 1.63 -9.94 -14.78
C PRO A 120 1.53 -8.42 -14.67
N ALA A 121 2.47 -7.67 -15.26
CA ALA A 121 2.43 -6.22 -15.30
C ALA A 121 1.18 -5.68 -16.01
N THR A 122 0.74 -6.34 -17.08
CA THR A 122 -0.46 -5.93 -17.83
C THR A 122 -1.73 -6.14 -17.05
N ARG A 123 -1.88 -7.28 -16.37
CA ARG A 123 -3.02 -7.55 -15.47
C ARG A 123 -3.07 -6.55 -14.34
N TYR A 124 -1.92 -6.28 -13.72
CA TYR A 124 -1.82 -5.31 -12.62
C TYR A 124 -2.22 -3.89 -13.05
N LYS A 125 -1.75 -3.42 -14.21
CA LYS A 125 -2.19 -2.14 -14.79
C LYS A 125 -3.71 -2.06 -14.95
N GLY A 126 -4.35 -3.15 -15.36
CA GLY A 126 -5.80 -3.23 -15.46
C GLY A 126 -6.51 -3.07 -14.11
N ILE A 127 -5.96 -3.65 -13.04
CA ILE A 127 -6.49 -3.52 -11.68
C ILE A 127 -6.34 -2.06 -11.19
N VAL A 128 -5.14 -1.50 -11.31
CA VAL A 128 -4.87 -0.09 -10.91
C VAL A 128 -5.78 0.88 -11.66
N ARG A 129 -5.99 0.68 -12.97
CA ARG A 129 -6.90 1.52 -13.77
C ARG A 129 -8.34 1.48 -13.24
N ARG A 130 -8.85 0.30 -12.88
CA ARG A 130 -10.20 0.17 -12.29
C ARG A 130 -10.28 0.89 -10.95
N GLN A 131 -9.29 0.72 -10.08
CA GLN A 131 -9.24 1.42 -8.79
C GLN A 131 -9.21 2.95 -8.95
N LEU A 132 -8.44 3.45 -9.91
CA LEU A 132 -8.43 4.88 -10.21
C LEU A 132 -9.80 5.37 -10.69
N ALA A 133 -10.47 4.61 -11.56
CA ALA A 133 -11.81 4.96 -12.05
C ALA A 133 -12.84 5.03 -10.92
N THR A 134 -12.78 4.12 -9.92
CA THR A 134 -13.68 4.19 -8.76
C THR A 134 -13.42 5.40 -7.87
N LEU A 135 -12.15 5.82 -7.73
CA LEU A 135 -11.79 6.99 -6.94
C LEU A 135 -12.15 8.32 -7.64
N THR A 136 -12.13 8.35 -8.97
CA THR A 136 -12.45 9.55 -9.77
C THR A 136 -13.91 9.62 -10.19
N GLY A 137 -14.61 8.49 -10.24
CA GLY A 137 -16.03 8.41 -10.66
C GLY A 137 -17.04 8.94 -9.63
N GLY A 138 -16.59 9.34 -8.44
CA GLY A 138 -17.43 10.01 -7.43
C GLY A 138 -17.65 11.50 -7.67
N THR A 139 -16.98 12.10 -8.64
CA THR A 139 -17.24 13.49 -9.08
C THR A 139 -18.14 13.45 -10.31
N GLN A 140 -19.44 13.64 -10.11
CA GLN A 140 -20.34 14.04 -11.20
C GLN A 140 -19.77 15.29 -11.87
N PRO A 141 -19.82 15.41 -13.21
CA PRO A 141 -19.47 16.66 -13.86
C PRO A 141 -20.45 17.75 -13.40
N VAL A 142 -20.00 18.60 -12.51
CA VAL A 142 -20.75 19.84 -12.18
C VAL A 142 -20.64 20.71 -13.41
N SER A 143 -21.77 20.89 -14.07
CA SER A 143 -21.97 21.82 -15.20
C SER A 143 -21.33 23.16 -14.86
N ALA A 144 -20.49 23.64 -15.75
CA ALA A 144 -19.71 24.86 -15.58
C ALA A 144 -20.60 26.09 -15.45
N HIS A 145 -20.62 26.70 -14.27
CA HIS A 145 -20.78 28.15 -14.11
C HIS A 145 -19.97 28.56 -12.88
N LEU A 146 -18.84 29.22 -13.15
CA LEU A 146 -17.96 29.84 -12.17
C LEU A 146 -18.57 31.07 -11.51
N PRO A 147 -18.18 31.42 -10.26
CA PRO A 147 -17.01 32.24 -10.14
C PRO A 147 -15.99 31.71 -9.06
N VAL A 148 -14.77 32.02 -9.38
CA VAL A 148 -13.54 31.74 -8.63
C VAL A 148 -13.57 32.33 -7.23
N ALA A 149 -13.38 31.47 -6.22
CA ALA A 149 -12.67 31.80 -5.01
C ALA A 149 -11.97 30.53 -4.54
N ILE A 150 -10.71 30.42 -4.87
CA ILE A 150 -9.83 29.37 -4.38
C ILE A 150 -9.53 29.67 -2.91
N ALA A 151 -10.28 29.08 -2.01
CA ALA A 151 -9.85 28.92 -0.64
C ALA A 151 -9.21 27.53 -0.54
N GLU A 152 -7.89 27.49 -0.57
CA GLU A 152 -7.13 26.29 -0.23
C GLU A 152 -7.46 25.89 1.20
N ARG A 153 -8.33 24.90 1.34
CA ARG A 153 -8.47 24.20 2.62
C ARG A 153 -7.38 23.14 2.66
N PRO A 154 -6.45 23.21 3.63
CA PRO A 154 -5.52 22.13 3.83
C PRO A 154 -6.33 20.88 4.19
N VAL A 155 -6.17 19.82 3.39
CA VAL A 155 -6.72 18.50 3.70
C VAL A 155 -5.90 17.97 4.86
N SER A 156 -6.37 18.20 6.10
CA SER A 156 -5.75 17.60 7.27
C SER A 156 -6.14 16.13 7.31
N PHE A 157 -5.21 15.25 6.99
CA PHE A 157 -5.34 13.85 7.30
C PHE A 157 -5.20 13.70 8.81
N VAL A 158 -6.29 13.41 9.50
CA VAL A 158 -6.25 13.05 10.90
C VAL A 158 -5.95 11.54 10.95
N TRP A 159 -4.72 11.21 11.30
CA TRP A 159 -4.36 9.84 11.63
C TRP A 159 -4.88 9.51 13.02
N ILE A 160 -5.79 8.55 13.13
CA ILE A 160 -6.22 7.99 14.41
C ILE A 160 -5.34 6.76 14.67
N GLU A 161 -4.36 6.91 15.56
CA GLU A 161 -3.62 5.75 16.08
C GLU A 161 -4.59 4.82 16.80
N PRO A 162 -4.55 3.49 16.55
CA PRO A 162 -5.29 2.54 17.37
C PRO A 162 -4.79 2.64 18.81
N GLU A 163 -5.67 2.91 19.76
CA GLU A 163 -5.33 2.97 21.17
C GLU A 163 -4.63 1.69 21.62
N ASN A 164 -3.39 1.83 22.02
CA ASN A 164 -2.62 0.78 22.68
C ASN A 164 -3.19 0.61 24.09
N LYS A 165 -4.17 -0.28 24.29
CA LYS A 165 -4.56 -0.72 25.63
C LYS A 165 -3.41 -1.52 26.22
N THR A 166 -2.49 -0.83 26.86
CA THR A 166 -1.58 -1.43 27.82
C THR A 166 -2.45 -1.94 28.98
N ASN A 167 -2.67 -3.25 29.01
CA ASN A 167 -3.20 -3.90 30.19
C ASN A 167 -2.16 -3.74 31.31
N ALA A 168 -2.43 -2.82 32.22
CA ALA A 168 -1.83 -2.80 33.56
C ALA A 168 -2.45 -3.93 34.36
N LYS A 169 -1.57 -4.71 34.98
CA LYS A 169 -1.66 -5.79 35.96
C LYS A 169 -1.63 -7.20 35.43
#